data_cfca0175120ac1b64645fc2006c51e34
#
_entry.id   cfca0175120ac1b64645fc2006c51e34
#
_cell.length_a   1.000
_cell.length_b   1.000
_cell.length_c   1.000
_cell.angle_alpha   90.00
_cell.angle_beta   90.00
_cell.angle_gamma   90.00
#
_symmetry.space_group_name_H-M   'P 1'
#
loop_
_entity.id
_entity.type
_entity.pdbx_description
1 polymer ?
#
loop_
_entity_poly.entity_id
_entity_poly.type
_entity_poly.pdbx_seq_one_letter_code
_entity_poly.pdbx_strand_id
1 'polypeptide(L)'
;PEVVQVNREPARATAYPYETEEKAQENDPAQSAYYKLLNGDDWKFSWAEKPADRISQKDGAFADADYDDSGWDDITVPLSWQTVKNEDGSFKYDEPIYANQDYPWKYNSKDKNIKTGEAPTNFNPVGTYRKVLPDVSAWQGRQVFITFEGVEDAMYLYVNGQKIGYGEDMTARQEFNITDALDFTEGAENVVTVEVFRWSDGSWIENQDGIRLSGIYRDVYLFSKDDVEIRDFTVVTDLDDEYVDADLNTEVELRSFEDADTAGLTVEAQLYDAEGNPVGDPMTADAPAFEDHKAVVNLTGHFENPLKWNAEHPNLYRMTISLMRGGEEVEIPIEQVIVGDFVR
;
A
#
# COMPACT_ATOMS: atom_id res chain seq x y z
N PRO A 1 10.02 -12.41 14.85
CA PRO A 1 8.70 -13.02 15.04
C PRO A 1 8.67 -14.43 14.48
N GLU A 2 7.85 -15.32 15.05
CA GLU A 2 7.66 -16.69 14.51
C GLU A 2 6.86 -16.64 13.20
N VAL A 3 6.16 -15.54 12.96
CA VAL A 3 5.36 -15.29 11.76
C VAL A 3 5.68 -13.89 11.26
N VAL A 4 6.16 -13.79 10.06
CA VAL A 4 6.33 -12.53 9.30
C VAL A 4 5.04 -12.17 8.57
N GLN A 5 4.83 -10.89 8.26
CA GLN A 5 3.67 -10.40 7.49
C GLN A 5 2.31 -10.78 8.14
N VAL A 6 2.16 -10.49 9.44
CA VAL A 6 0.90 -10.76 10.16
C VAL A 6 -0.18 -9.79 9.67
N ASN A 7 -1.29 -10.32 9.15
CA ASN A 7 -2.44 -9.56 8.62
C ASN A 7 -2.11 -8.55 7.52
N ARG A 8 -0.93 -8.63 6.93
CA ARG A 8 -0.60 -7.87 5.73
C ARG A 8 -1.35 -8.47 4.55
N GLU A 9 -2.01 -7.62 3.77
CA GLU A 9 -2.65 -8.02 2.53
C GLU A 9 -1.61 -8.54 1.51
N PRO A 10 -1.94 -9.57 0.71
CA PRO A 10 -1.10 -9.98 -0.41
C PRO A 10 -0.87 -8.83 -1.39
N ALA A 11 0.27 -8.87 -2.08
CA ALA A 11 0.56 -7.89 -3.14
C ALA A 11 -0.51 -7.93 -4.24
N ARG A 12 -0.79 -6.76 -4.82
CA ARG A 12 -1.75 -6.58 -5.92
C ARG A 12 -1.30 -5.43 -6.83
N ALA A 13 -1.93 -5.31 -7.99
CA ALA A 13 -1.80 -4.13 -8.83
C ALA A 13 -2.17 -2.86 -8.05
N THR A 14 -1.45 -1.76 -8.32
CA THR A 14 -1.76 -0.47 -7.71
C THR A 14 -2.93 0.16 -8.46
N ALA A 15 -4.10 0.09 -7.86
CA ALA A 15 -5.31 0.70 -8.40
C ALA A 15 -6.14 1.31 -7.27
N TYR A 16 -6.76 2.45 -7.55
CA TYR A 16 -7.62 3.16 -6.62
C TYR A 16 -9.05 3.15 -7.13
N PRO A 17 -10.06 2.98 -6.26
CA PRO A 17 -11.45 3.09 -6.66
C PRO A 17 -11.85 4.55 -6.87
N TYR A 18 -12.68 4.79 -7.89
CA TYR A 18 -13.28 6.08 -8.17
C TYR A 18 -14.80 5.96 -8.25
N GLU A 19 -15.51 7.07 -8.06
CA GLU A 19 -16.97 7.11 -8.08
C GLU A 19 -17.53 7.21 -9.49
N THR A 20 -16.74 7.69 -10.45
CA THR A 20 -17.14 7.85 -11.85
C THR A 20 -15.99 7.54 -12.79
N GLU A 21 -16.32 7.13 -13.99
CA GLU A 21 -15.36 6.86 -15.04
C GLU A 21 -14.51 8.09 -15.43
N GLU A 22 -15.09 9.30 -15.42
CA GLU A 22 -14.36 10.53 -15.71
C GLU A 22 -13.22 10.74 -14.71
N LYS A 23 -13.49 10.56 -13.40
CA LYS A 23 -12.45 10.63 -12.36
C LYS A 23 -11.42 9.52 -12.50
N ALA A 24 -11.86 8.31 -12.84
CA ALA A 24 -10.94 7.20 -13.10
C ALA A 24 -9.99 7.53 -14.26
N GLN A 25 -10.49 8.11 -15.36
CA GLN A 25 -9.66 8.51 -16.49
C GLN A 25 -8.66 9.63 -16.18
N GLU A 26 -8.95 10.51 -15.21
CA GLU A 26 -7.99 11.51 -14.71
C GLU A 26 -6.84 10.85 -13.95
N ASN A 27 -7.08 9.68 -13.37
CA ASN A 27 -6.13 8.88 -12.58
C ASN A 27 -5.41 9.70 -11.48
N ASP A 28 -6.16 10.57 -10.81
CA ASP A 28 -5.68 11.34 -9.66
C ASP A 28 -6.38 10.84 -8.38
N PRO A 29 -5.71 10.04 -7.54
CA PRO A 29 -6.32 9.50 -6.32
C PRO A 29 -6.88 10.57 -5.39
N ALA A 30 -6.32 11.78 -5.40
CA ALA A 30 -6.78 12.88 -4.58
C ALA A 30 -8.20 13.36 -4.95
N GLN A 31 -8.69 13.05 -6.15
CA GLN A 31 -10.05 13.35 -6.61
C GLN A 31 -11.07 12.29 -6.19
N SER A 32 -10.62 11.13 -5.72
CA SER A 32 -11.52 10.06 -5.27
C SER A 32 -12.08 10.35 -3.88
N ALA A 33 -13.37 10.16 -3.68
CA ALA A 33 -14.01 10.18 -2.36
C ALA A 33 -13.58 8.95 -1.50
N TYR A 34 -13.01 7.95 -2.13
CA TYR A 34 -12.57 6.71 -1.49
C TYR A 34 -11.07 6.69 -1.14
N TYR A 35 -10.38 7.83 -1.22
CA TYR A 35 -8.96 7.94 -0.93
C TYR A 35 -8.67 9.11 0.01
N LYS A 36 -7.75 8.92 0.96
CA LYS A 36 -7.30 9.97 1.88
C LYS A 36 -5.79 9.84 2.11
N LEU A 37 -5.02 10.79 1.60
CA LEU A 37 -3.58 10.88 1.86
C LEU A 37 -3.33 11.26 3.32
N LEU A 38 -2.42 10.56 3.98
CA LEU A 38 -2.04 10.80 5.39
C LEU A 38 -0.69 11.49 5.55
N ASN A 39 -0.03 11.87 4.45
CA ASN A 39 1.22 12.62 4.49
C ASN A 39 1.03 13.97 5.20
N GLY A 40 2.08 14.47 5.83
CA GLY A 40 2.05 15.78 6.47
C GLY A 40 3.04 15.89 7.62
N ASP A 41 3.02 17.04 8.28
CA ASP A 41 3.87 17.41 9.41
C ASP A 41 3.15 17.29 10.78
N ASP A 42 1.97 16.69 10.77
CA ASP A 42 1.08 16.50 11.92
C ASP A 42 1.14 15.08 12.51
N TRP A 43 2.22 14.34 12.25
CA TRP A 43 2.50 13.08 12.91
C TRP A 43 3.24 13.33 14.24
N LYS A 44 2.78 12.74 15.32
CA LYS A 44 3.50 12.67 16.59
C LYS A 44 4.56 11.58 16.54
N PHE A 45 5.70 11.82 17.17
CA PHE A 45 6.86 10.92 17.11
C PHE A 45 7.58 10.77 18.45
N SER A 46 7.78 9.55 18.86
CA SER A 46 8.60 9.19 20.01
C SER A 46 9.73 8.25 19.57
N TRP A 47 10.96 8.59 19.92
CA TRP A 47 12.14 7.79 19.54
C TRP A 47 12.78 7.11 20.75
N ALA A 48 13.24 5.86 20.54
CA ALA A 48 14.00 5.11 21.53
C ALA A 48 15.25 4.50 20.90
N GLU A 49 16.38 4.52 21.61
CA GLU A 49 17.66 4.00 21.11
C GLU A 49 17.66 2.48 20.90
N LYS A 50 16.82 1.76 21.63
CA LYS A 50 16.71 0.30 21.56
C LYS A 50 15.29 -0.20 21.87
N PRO A 51 14.94 -1.43 21.46
CA PRO A 51 13.60 -1.97 21.66
C PRO A 51 13.11 -2.02 23.09
N ALA A 52 14.02 -2.22 24.06
CA ALA A 52 13.66 -2.27 25.49
C ALA A 52 13.20 -0.92 26.05
N ASP A 53 13.57 0.18 25.42
CA ASP A 53 13.26 1.55 25.85
C ASP A 53 12.10 2.19 25.11
N ARG A 54 11.51 1.51 24.13
CA ARG A 54 10.38 2.02 23.34
C ARG A 54 9.14 2.23 24.22
N ILE A 55 8.25 3.07 23.76
CA ILE A 55 7.07 3.50 24.53
C ILE A 55 6.15 2.33 24.90
N SER A 56 5.90 1.39 24.01
CA SER A 56 5.04 0.23 24.24
C SER A 56 5.55 -0.72 25.35
N GLN A 57 6.84 -0.63 25.70
CA GLN A 57 7.38 -1.39 26.85
C GLN A 57 7.18 -0.66 28.18
N LYS A 58 6.89 0.65 28.13
CA LYS A 58 6.73 1.49 29.31
C LYS A 58 5.28 1.74 29.63
N ASP A 59 4.45 1.83 28.62
CA ASP A 59 3.02 2.13 28.72
C ASP A 59 2.23 1.27 27.74
N GLY A 60 1.36 0.41 28.25
CA GLY A 60 0.53 -0.47 27.44
C GLY A 60 -0.60 0.26 26.70
N ALA A 61 -0.96 1.48 27.14
CA ALA A 61 -1.98 2.30 26.54
C ALA A 61 -1.46 3.20 25.40
N PHE A 62 -0.19 3.14 25.05
CA PHE A 62 0.49 4.03 24.09
C PHE A 62 -0.19 4.15 22.71
N ALA A 63 -1.02 3.17 22.34
CA ALA A 63 -1.75 3.13 21.09
C ALA A 63 -3.24 3.46 21.22
N ASP A 64 -3.76 3.68 22.44
CA ASP A 64 -5.16 4.01 22.68
C ASP A 64 -5.48 5.39 22.06
N ALA A 65 -6.71 5.58 21.61
CA ALA A 65 -7.10 6.81 20.93
C ALA A 65 -6.96 8.04 21.83
N ASP A 66 -7.24 7.91 23.13
CA ASP A 66 -7.18 8.97 24.14
C ASP A 66 -5.81 9.11 24.84
N TYR A 67 -4.77 8.42 24.35
CA TYR A 67 -3.41 8.51 24.89
C TYR A 67 -2.84 9.93 24.75
N ASP A 68 -2.28 10.48 25.83
CA ASP A 68 -1.66 11.80 25.84
C ASP A 68 -0.25 11.76 25.20
N ASP A 69 -0.17 12.12 23.94
CA ASP A 69 1.07 12.25 23.17
C ASP A 69 1.58 13.70 23.05
N SER A 70 1.04 14.63 23.84
CA SER A 70 1.42 16.05 23.81
C SER A 70 2.90 16.33 24.09
N GLY A 71 3.57 15.39 24.77
CA GLY A 71 5.01 15.44 25.04
C GLY A 71 5.89 14.83 23.92
N TRP A 72 5.31 14.34 22.84
CA TRP A 72 6.07 13.78 21.72
C TRP A 72 6.51 14.88 20.75
N ASP A 73 7.53 14.59 19.97
CA ASP A 73 7.93 15.47 18.88
C ASP A 73 6.90 15.45 17.73
N ASP A 74 6.90 16.47 16.89
CA ASP A 74 6.25 16.43 15.59
C ASP A 74 7.27 15.99 14.54
N ILE A 75 6.82 15.14 13.57
CA ILE A 75 7.63 14.66 12.46
C ILE A 75 6.84 14.68 11.16
N THR A 76 7.49 15.03 10.07
CA THR A 76 6.90 14.93 8.73
C THR A 76 6.90 13.47 8.25
N VAL A 77 5.83 13.04 7.61
CA VAL A 77 5.74 11.78 6.86
C VAL A 77 5.37 12.15 5.42
N PRO A 78 6.06 11.62 4.40
CA PRO A 78 7.18 10.67 4.47
C PRO A 78 8.51 11.32 4.85
N LEU A 79 9.28 10.65 5.70
CA LEU A 79 10.65 11.06 6.06
C LEU A 79 11.40 9.93 6.76
N SER A 80 12.70 9.82 6.49
CA SER A 80 13.60 9.01 7.32
C SER A 80 14.09 9.83 8.51
N TRP A 81 13.93 9.35 9.77
CA TRP A 81 14.25 10.15 10.96
C TRP A 81 15.73 10.54 11.08
N GLN A 82 16.66 9.83 10.38
CA GLN A 82 18.07 10.18 10.31
C GLN A 82 18.34 11.46 9.50
N THR A 83 17.34 12.02 8.83
CA THR A 83 17.49 13.29 8.12
C THR A 83 17.14 14.50 8.99
N VAL A 84 16.50 14.26 10.15
CA VAL A 84 16.11 15.32 11.09
C VAL A 84 17.31 15.83 11.86
N LYS A 85 17.49 17.15 11.87
CA LYS A 85 18.63 17.82 12.51
C LYS A 85 18.18 18.83 13.55
N ASN A 86 19.01 19.00 14.58
CA ASN A 86 18.93 20.10 15.52
C ASN A 86 19.41 21.42 14.89
N GLU A 87 19.15 22.54 15.54
CA GLU A 87 19.58 23.87 15.09
C GLU A 87 21.10 23.99 14.90
N ASP A 88 21.89 23.23 15.66
CA ASP A 88 23.35 23.19 15.55
C ASP A 88 23.87 22.29 14.42
N GLY A 89 22.95 21.62 13.67
CA GLY A 89 23.24 20.73 12.56
C GLY A 89 23.57 19.29 12.96
N SER A 90 23.57 18.95 14.26
CA SER A 90 23.66 17.56 14.73
C SER A 90 22.39 16.77 14.40
N PHE A 91 22.50 15.45 14.29
CA PHE A 91 21.31 14.60 14.12
C PHE A 91 20.46 14.59 15.40
N LYS A 92 19.14 14.76 15.23
CA LYS A 92 18.23 14.81 16.38
C LYS A 92 18.00 13.46 17.04
N TYR A 93 17.93 12.41 16.23
CA TYR A 93 17.60 11.06 16.70
C TYR A 93 18.79 10.10 16.50
N ASP A 94 19.17 9.88 15.26
CA ASP A 94 20.07 8.81 14.86
C ASP A 94 20.83 9.22 13.58
N GLU A 95 21.96 8.57 13.30
CA GLU A 95 22.82 8.88 12.18
C GLU A 95 22.61 7.90 11.01
N PRO A 96 22.69 8.37 9.75
CA PRO A 96 22.79 7.50 8.59
C PRO A 96 24.04 6.62 8.70
N ILE A 97 23.92 5.35 8.27
CA ILE A 97 25.06 4.43 8.21
C ILE A 97 25.22 3.97 6.77
N TYR A 98 26.43 4.12 6.24
CA TYR A 98 26.80 3.46 4.98
C TYR A 98 27.40 2.09 5.26
N ALA A 99 26.89 1.07 4.57
CA ALA A 99 27.42 -0.29 4.66
C ALA A 99 27.42 -0.94 3.27
N ASN A 100 28.51 -1.64 2.90
CA ASN A 100 28.62 -2.35 1.63
C ASN A 100 29.09 -3.81 1.76
N GLN A 101 29.86 -4.14 2.79
CA GLN A 101 30.41 -5.50 2.97
C GLN A 101 29.95 -6.17 4.25
N ASP A 102 29.77 -5.40 5.30
CA ASP A 102 29.36 -5.88 6.62
C ASP A 102 27.98 -5.36 6.99
N TYR A 103 27.33 -6.06 7.89
CA TYR A 103 26.05 -5.63 8.45
C TYR A 103 26.22 -4.37 9.29
N PRO A 104 25.28 -3.40 9.21
CA PRO A 104 25.42 -2.09 9.86
C PRO A 104 25.66 -2.17 11.38
N TRP A 105 25.06 -3.12 12.07
CA TRP A 105 25.25 -3.29 13.52
C TRP A 105 26.66 -3.77 13.90
N LYS A 106 27.44 -4.32 12.98
CA LYS A 106 28.85 -4.66 13.23
C LYS A 106 29.75 -3.46 13.42
N TYR A 107 29.36 -2.29 12.87
CA TYR A 107 30.05 -1.02 13.11
C TYR A 107 29.78 -0.46 14.50
N ASN A 108 28.74 -0.92 15.18
CA ASN A 108 28.43 -0.56 16.55
C ASN A 108 28.99 -1.61 17.52
N SER A 109 29.64 -1.15 18.60
CA SER A 109 30.27 -2.05 19.59
C SER A 109 29.26 -2.83 20.45
N LYS A 110 27.99 -2.43 20.45
CA LYS A 110 26.95 -2.98 21.34
C LYS A 110 26.41 -4.35 20.87
N ASP A 111 26.42 -4.62 19.55
CA ASP A 111 25.79 -5.82 18.95
C ASP A 111 26.70 -6.61 18.00
N LYS A 112 28.02 -6.62 18.26
CA LYS A 112 29.01 -7.27 17.37
C LYS A 112 28.86 -8.78 17.18
N ASN A 113 28.22 -9.48 18.12
CA ASN A 113 28.20 -10.92 18.20
C ASN A 113 26.80 -11.54 18.09
N ILE A 114 25.84 -10.83 17.46
CA ILE A 114 24.52 -11.42 17.20
C ILE A 114 24.63 -12.53 16.15
N LYS A 115 23.80 -13.54 16.28
CA LYS A 115 23.75 -14.66 15.35
C LYS A 115 22.97 -14.26 14.10
N THR A 116 23.28 -14.92 13.00
CA THR A 116 22.51 -14.75 11.74
C THR A 116 21.03 -15.05 11.99
N GLY A 117 20.16 -14.16 11.54
CA GLY A 117 18.72 -14.24 11.72
C GLY A 117 18.21 -13.67 13.06
N GLU A 118 19.09 -13.15 13.93
CA GLU A 118 18.67 -12.44 15.14
C GLU A 118 18.76 -10.92 14.91
N ALA A 119 17.70 -10.18 15.25
CA ALA A 119 17.73 -8.73 15.21
C ALA A 119 18.61 -8.15 16.34
N PRO A 120 19.32 -7.03 16.10
CA PRO A 120 20.04 -6.32 17.16
C PRO A 120 19.12 -5.92 18.31
N THR A 121 19.62 -5.94 19.55
CA THR A 121 18.81 -5.57 20.73
C THR A 121 19.33 -4.34 21.47
N ASN A 122 20.60 -3.97 21.30
CA ASN A 122 21.21 -2.82 21.97
C ASN A 122 21.47 -1.65 21.02
N PHE A 123 21.53 -1.93 19.72
CA PHE A 123 21.60 -0.93 18.66
C PHE A 123 20.49 -1.22 17.63
N ASN A 124 19.27 -0.98 18.03
CA ASN A 124 18.10 -1.11 17.18
C ASN A 124 17.09 -0.04 17.55
N PRO A 125 17.29 1.21 17.11
CA PRO A 125 16.34 2.29 17.37
C PRO A 125 14.92 1.96 16.94
N VAL A 126 13.95 2.49 17.69
CA VAL A 126 12.53 2.35 17.41
C VAL A 126 11.89 3.73 17.36
N GLY A 127 11.26 4.05 16.24
CA GLY A 127 10.40 5.22 16.09
C GLY A 127 8.94 4.82 16.27
N THR A 128 8.25 5.47 17.19
CA THR A 128 6.80 5.30 17.35
C THR A 128 6.09 6.54 16.81
N TYR A 129 5.25 6.33 15.82
CA TYR A 129 4.47 7.37 15.14
C TYR A 129 3.02 7.29 15.58
N ARG A 130 2.35 8.43 15.72
CA ARG A 130 0.90 8.51 15.94
C ARG A 130 0.30 9.58 15.07
N LYS A 131 -0.94 9.34 14.59
CA LYS A 131 -1.72 10.33 13.83
C LYS A 131 -3.20 10.11 14.06
N VAL A 132 -3.92 11.20 14.27
CA VAL A 132 -5.38 11.21 14.18
C VAL A 132 -5.75 11.07 12.71
N LEU A 133 -6.58 10.08 12.42
CA LEU A 133 -7.06 9.82 11.05
C LEU A 133 -8.12 10.87 10.66
N PRO A 134 -8.23 11.20 9.37
CA PRO A 134 -9.34 12.01 8.89
C PRO A 134 -10.67 11.27 9.11
N ASP A 135 -11.77 12.03 9.21
CA ASP A 135 -13.12 11.46 9.35
C ASP A 135 -13.40 10.43 8.25
N VAL A 136 -13.76 9.22 8.66
CA VAL A 136 -14.10 8.08 7.80
C VAL A 136 -15.58 7.68 7.90
N SER A 137 -16.41 8.46 8.58
CA SER A 137 -17.83 8.14 8.78
C SER A 137 -18.60 7.90 7.49
N ALA A 138 -18.24 8.63 6.41
CA ALA A 138 -18.80 8.43 5.07
C ALA A 138 -18.49 7.06 4.45
N TRP A 139 -17.55 6.32 5.03
CA TRP A 139 -17.17 4.98 4.57
C TRP A 139 -17.80 3.85 5.39
N GLN A 140 -18.78 4.18 6.26
CA GLN A 140 -19.53 3.17 6.99
C GLN A 140 -20.18 2.14 6.05
N GLY A 141 -19.99 0.85 6.32
CA GLY A 141 -20.45 -0.26 5.48
C GLY A 141 -19.54 -0.57 4.29
N ARG A 142 -18.34 0.00 4.26
CA ARG A 142 -17.28 -0.29 3.29
C ARG A 142 -16.07 -0.90 3.98
N GLN A 143 -15.23 -1.57 3.24
CA GLN A 143 -13.93 -2.04 3.71
C GLN A 143 -12.91 -0.90 3.65
N VAL A 144 -12.15 -0.69 4.72
CA VAL A 144 -11.16 0.38 4.81
C VAL A 144 -9.77 -0.20 5.01
N PHE A 145 -8.85 0.25 4.18
CA PHE A 145 -7.46 -0.18 4.19
C PHE A 145 -6.54 0.99 4.49
N ILE A 146 -5.45 0.70 5.20
CA ILE A 146 -4.31 1.60 5.31
C ILE A 146 -3.13 1.02 4.55
N THR A 147 -2.46 1.87 3.77
CA THR A 147 -1.29 1.48 2.98
C THR A 147 -0.10 2.34 3.35
N PHE A 148 1.03 1.69 3.53
CA PHE A 148 2.35 2.28 3.63
C PHE A 148 3.15 1.87 2.40
N GLU A 149 3.50 2.82 1.53
CA GLU A 149 4.26 2.52 0.30
C GLU A 149 5.72 2.15 0.56
N GLY A 150 6.24 2.49 1.74
CA GLY A 150 7.57 2.06 2.17
C GLY A 150 7.87 2.42 3.61
N VAL A 151 8.26 1.41 4.37
CA VAL A 151 8.70 1.54 5.77
C VAL A 151 9.99 0.77 5.94
N GLU A 152 11.05 1.42 6.38
CA GLU A 152 12.34 0.77 6.67
C GLU A 152 12.58 0.74 8.18
N ASP A 153 12.70 -0.42 8.80
CA ASP A 153 12.74 -1.79 8.30
C ASP A 153 11.42 -2.53 8.60
N ALA A 154 11.14 -2.87 9.84
CA ALA A 154 9.95 -3.60 10.27
C ALA A 154 8.98 -2.72 11.06
N MET A 155 7.69 -3.02 10.96
CA MET A 155 6.66 -2.24 11.64
C MET A 155 5.60 -3.08 12.34
N TYR A 156 5.13 -2.59 13.49
CA TYR A 156 3.85 -2.99 14.08
C TYR A 156 2.84 -1.89 13.87
N LEU A 157 1.64 -2.28 13.44
CA LEU A 157 0.50 -1.38 13.22
C LEU A 157 -0.55 -1.57 14.31
N TYR A 158 -1.05 -0.44 14.83
CA TYR A 158 -2.17 -0.38 15.77
C TYR A 158 -3.18 0.65 15.29
N VAL A 159 -4.46 0.41 15.53
CA VAL A 159 -5.55 1.38 15.33
C VAL A 159 -6.43 1.36 16.58
N ASN A 160 -6.66 2.52 17.18
CA ASN A 160 -7.48 2.68 18.40
C ASN A 160 -7.12 1.68 19.53
N GLY A 161 -5.80 1.48 19.76
CA GLY A 161 -5.29 0.54 20.76
C GLY A 161 -5.24 -0.93 20.32
N GLN A 162 -5.93 -1.30 19.24
CA GLN A 162 -5.92 -2.66 18.73
C GLN A 162 -4.68 -2.91 17.87
N LYS A 163 -3.95 -3.98 18.15
CA LYS A 163 -2.86 -4.43 17.29
C LYS A 163 -3.43 -5.04 16.02
N ILE A 164 -3.18 -4.41 14.88
CA ILE A 164 -3.68 -4.82 13.56
C ILE A 164 -2.75 -5.84 12.94
N GLY A 165 -1.45 -5.52 12.83
CA GLY A 165 -0.55 -6.36 12.09
C GLY A 165 0.93 -6.09 12.33
N TYR A 166 1.73 -6.83 11.60
CA TYR A 166 3.18 -6.72 11.53
C TYR A 166 3.65 -6.94 10.10
N GLY A 167 4.60 -6.14 9.66
CA GLY A 167 5.27 -6.31 8.40
C GLY A 167 6.75 -5.96 8.49
N GLU A 168 7.58 -6.70 7.76
CA GLU A 168 8.98 -6.42 7.50
C GLU A 168 9.21 -6.63 6.01
N ASP A 169 9.76 -5.70 5.35
CA ASP A 169 10.09 -5.61 3.94
C ASP A 169 10.26 -4.13 3.65
N MET A 170 11.49 -3.68 3.54
CA MET A 170 11.76 -2.25 3.51
C MET A 170 11.35 -1.57 2.21
N THR A 171 11.14 -2.32 1.14
CA THR A 171 10.92 -1.74 -0.20
C THR A 171 9.52 -1.98 -0.77
N ALA A 172 8.83 -3.00 -0.30
CA ALA A 172 7.50 -3.32 -0.77
C ALA A 172 6.41 -2.60 0.03
N ARG A 173 5.31 -2.32 -0.65
CA ARG A 173 4.11 -1.77 -0.06
C ARG A 173 3.55 -2.70 1.03
N GLN A 174 3.13 -2.12 2.13
CA GLN A 174 2.48 -2.82 3.23
C GLN A 174 1.05 -2.30 3.40
N GLU A 175 0.07 -3.16 3.16
CA GLU A 175 -1.35 -2.85 3.17
C GLU A 175 -2.06 -3.71 4.22
N PHE A 176 -2.99 -3.10 4.99
CA PHE A 176 -3.72 -3.77 6.06
C PHE A 176 -5.20 -3.35 6.02
N ASN A 177 -6.11 -4.32 6.14
CA ASN A 177 -7.51 -4.02 6.41
C ASN A 177 -7.66 -3.59 7.87
N ILE A 178 -8.24 -2.42 8.10
CA ILE A 178 -8.42 -1.81 9.42
C ILE A 178 -9.88 -1.60 9.78
N THR A 179 -10.81 -2.08 8.97
CA THR A 179 -12.26 -1.82 9.07
C THR A 179 -12.80 -2.08 10.47
N ASP A 180 -12.50 -3.24 11.05
CA ASP A 180 -13.03 -3.66 12.36
C ASP A 180 -12.47 -2.87 13.55
N ALA A 181 -11.39 -2.12 13.34
CA ALA A 181 -10.76 -1.29 14.36
C ALA A 181 -11.20 0.18 14.32
N LEU A 182 -11.98 0.58 13.32
CA LEU A 182 -12.45 1.95 13.15
C LEU A 182 -13.79 2.20 13.82
N ASP A 183 -13.94 3.40 14.38
CA ASP A 183 -15.24 3.95 14.77
C ASP A 183 -15.75 4.85 13.64
N PHE A 184 -16.86 4.44 13.00
CA PHE A 184 -17.51 5.17 11.92
C PHE A 184 -18.56 6.19 12.40
N THR A 185 -18.67 6.43 13.70
CA THR A 185 -19.54 7.48 14.22
C THR A 185 -19.04 8.84 13.71
N GLU A 186 -19.95 9.68 13.20
CA GLU A 186 -19.59 11.02 12.74
C GLU A 186 -18.86 11.82 13.83
N GLY A 187 -17.67 12.32 13.52
CA GLY A 187 -16.83 13.07 14.44
C GLY A 187 -16.03 12.21 15.43
N ALA A 188 -16.07 10.87 15.33
CA ALA A 188 -15.20 10.01 16.13
C ALA A 188 -13.73 10.23 15.75
N GLU A 189 -12.86 10.33 16.75
CA GLU A 189 -11.42 10.36 16.53
C GLU A 189 -10.89 8.94 16.45
N ASN A 190 -10.38 8.57 15.28
CA ASN A 190 -9.62 7.34 15.08
C ASN A 190 -8.13 7.66 15.06
N VAL A 191 -7.32 6.84 15.69
CA VAL A 191 -5.87 7.04 15.78
C VAL A 191 -5.11 5.84 15.25
N VAL A 192 -4.21 6.08 14.33
CA VAL A 192 -3.20 5.10 13.92
C VAL A 192 -1.93 5.29 14.73
N THR A 193 -1.34 4.16 15.18
CA THR A 193 -0.03 4.14 15.84
C THR A 193 0.86 3.10 15.15
N VAL A 194 2.10 3.49 14.84
CA VAL A 194 3.06 2.62 14.14
C VAL A 194 4.37 2.60 14.90
N GLU A 195 4.84 1.41 15.32
CA GLU A 195 6.20 1.23 15.83
C GLU A 195 7.09 0.73 14.70
N VAL A 196 8.08 1.51 14.31
CA VAL A 196 9.06 1.18 13.26
C VAL A 196 10.40 0.85 13.89
N PHE A 197 10.93 -0.34 13.60
CA PHE A 197 12.23 -0.82 14.07
C PHE A 197 13.28 -0.58 12.99
N ARG A 198 14.44 -0.11 13.38
CA ARG A 198 15.56 0.12 12.44
C ARG A 198 16.08 -1.17 11.83
N TRP A 199 16.05 -2.27 12.58
CA TRP A 199 16.54 -3.59 12.18
C TRP A 199 15.56 -4.68 12.57
N SER A 200 15.41 -5.66 11.68
CA SER A 200 14.68 -6.91 11.88
C SER A 200 15.59 -8.10 11.56
N ASP A 201 15.06 -9.31 11.61
CA ASP A 201 15.72 -10.49 11.05
C ASP A 201 15.75 -10.43 9.51
N GLY A 202 14.78 -9.76 8.87
CA GLY A 202 14.79 -9.45 7.42
C GLY A 202 15.99 -8.62 6.98
N SER A 203 16.54 -7.76 7.85
CA SER A 203 17.75 -6.97 7.57
C SER A 203 19.00 -7.81 7.23
N TRP A 204 19.01 -9.11 7.57
CA TRP A 204 20.07 -10.02 7.15
C TRP A 204 20.02 -10.36 5.66
N ILE A 205 18.85 -10.28 5.07
CA ILE A 205 18.61 -10.56 3.65
C ILE A 205 18.65 -9.25 2.85
N GLU A 206 18.13 -8.17 3.40
CA GLU A 206 18.02 -6.84 2.77
C GLU A 206 19.27 -5.97 2.98
N ASN A 207 20.46 -6.58 2.98
CA ASN A 207 21.73 -5.88 3.21
C ASN A 207 22.42 -5.49 1.89
N GLN A 208 21.77 -4.65 1.07
CA GLN A 208 22.37 -4.11 -0.14
C GLN A 208 23.43 -3.05 0.18
N ASP A 209 24.33 -2.81 -0.78
CA ASP A 209 25.27 -1.70 -0.73
C ASP A 209 24.54 -0.35 -0.74
N GLY A 210 24.65 0.41 0.34
CA GLY A 210 23.95 1.69 0.43
C GLY A 210 23.94 2.33 1.81
N ILE A 211 23.29 3.50 1.86
CA ILE A 211 23.04 4.24 3.10
C ILE A 211 21.81 3.61 3.76
N ARG A 212 21.95 3.26 5.04
CA ARG A 212 20.85 2.71 5.86
C ARG A 212 20.14 3.84 6.58
N LEU A 213 18.90 4.01 6.22
CA LEU A 213 17.97 4.94 6.83
C LEU A 213 16.88 4.15 7.55
N SER A 214 15.88 4.81 8.09
CA SER A 214 14.72 4.16 8.71
C SER A 214 13.57 5.12 8.87
N GLY A 215 12.37 4.59 8.97
CA GLY A 215 11.15 5.35 9.15
C GLY A 215 10.13 5.08 8.05
N ILE A 216 9.07 5.85 8.09
CA ILE A 216 8.04 5.86 7.04
C ILE A 216 8.53 6.81 5.95
N TYR A 217 9.15 6.28 4.89
CA TYR A 217 9.88 7.09 3.92
C TYR A 217 9.15 7.28 2.58
N ARG A 218 7.98 6.65 2.42
CA ARG A 218 7.06 6.84 1.29
C ARG A 218 5.66 7.16 1.80
N ASP A 219 4.76 7.40 0.87
CA ASP A 219 3.39 7.81 1.14
C ASP A 219 2.63 6.84 2.04
N VAL A 220 1.76 7.43 2.85
CA VAL A 220 0.77 6.70 3.65
C VAL A 220 -0.61 7.21 3.30
N TYR A 221 -1.55 6.30 3.07
CA TYR A 221 -2.92 6.67 2.72
C TYR A 221 -3.94 5.64 3.20
N LEU A 222 -5.18 6.11 3.33
CA LEU A 222 -6.37 5.26 3.46
C LEU A 222 -7.06 5.17 2.11
N PHE A 223 -7.67 4.03 1.85
CA PHE A 223 -8.68 3.90 0.80
C PHE A 223 -9.79 2.98 1.26
N SER A 224 -10.98 3.14 0.64
CA SER A 224 -12.12 2.27 0.97
C SER A 224 -12.66 1.60 -0.28
N LYS A 225 -13.08 0.36 -0.14
CA LYS A 225 -13.69 -0.46 -1.18
C LYS A 225 -15.05 -0.98 -0.72
N ASP A 226 -15.87 -1.41 -1.67
CA ASP A 226 -17.14 -2.08 -1.39
C ASP A 226 -16.90 -3.50 -0.78
N ASP A 227 -17.94 -4.12 -0.25
CA ASP A 227 -17.88 -5.50 0.27
C ASP A 227 -17.65 -6.56 -0.82
N VAL A 228 -17.79 -6.20 -2.08
CA VAL A 228 -17.28 -6.95 -3.23
C VAL A 228 -16.39 -6.01 -4.04
N GLU A 229 -15.15 -6.39 -4.24
CA GLU A 229 -14.14 -5.55 -4.85
C GLU A 229 -13.41 -6.23 -6.01
N ILE A 230 -12.84 -5.43 -6.89
CA ILE A 230 -11.73 -5.86 -7.75
C ILE A 230 -10.47 -5.92 -6.88
N ARG A 231 -10.02 -7.15 -6.57
CA ARG A 231 -8.86 -7.36 -5.69
C ARG A 231 -7.55 -7.17 -6.43
N ASP A 232 -7.48 -7.73 -7.64
CA ASP A 232 -6.29 -7.67 -8.48
C ASP A 232 -6.66 -7.86 -9.94
N PHE A 233 -5.76 -7.51 -10.84
CA PHE A 233 -5.92 -7.81 -12.27
C PHE A 233 -4.57 -7.95 -12.95
N THR A 234 -4.56 -8.73 -14.03
CA THR A 234 -3.40 -8.91 -14.89
C THR A 234 -3.82 -8.65 -16.32
N VAL A 235 -3.09 -7.77 -17.01
CA VAL A 235 -3.34 -7.43 -18.41
C VAL A 235 -2.18 -7.94 -19.25
N VAL A 236 -2.49 -8.78 -20.23
CA VAL A 236 -1.52 -9.34 -21.19
C VAL A 236 -1.94 -8.93 -22.58
N THR A 237 -1.04 -8.28 -23.30
CA THR A 237 -1.19 -7.98 -24.72
C THR A 237 -0.38 -8.97 -25.54
N ASP A 238 -1.01 -9.61 -26.51
CA ASP A 238 -0.37 -10.61 -27.37
C ASP A 238 -0.49 -10.13 -28.83
N LEU A 239 0.65 -9.88 -29.47
CA LEU A 239 0.69 -9.48 -30.89
C LEU A 239 0.63 -10.72 -31.77
N ASP A 240 -0.02 -10.57 -32.93
CA ASP A 240 0.01 -11.61 -33.97
C ASP A 240 1.43 -11.85 -34.52
N ASP A 241 1.61 -12.91 -35.32
CA ASP A 241 2.89 -13.29 -35.87
C ASP A 241 3.47 -12.21 -36.83
N GLU A 242 2.64 -11.34 -37.39
CA GLU A 242 2.98 -10.22 -38.25
C GLU A 242 3.25 -8.92 -37.47
N TYR A 243 3.02 -8.89 -36.15
CA TYR A 243 3.11 -7.70 -35.29
C TYR A 243 2.19 -6.56 -35.72
N VAL A 244 1.03 -6.89 -36.29
CA VAL A 244 0.03 -5.93 -36.77
C VAL A 244 -1.11 -5.78 -35.78
N ASP A 245 -1.83 -6.85 -35.49
CA ASP A 245 -2.98 -6.86 -34.60
C ASP A 245 -2.60 -7.36 -33.20
N ALA A 246 -3.43 -7.11 -32.21
CA ALA A 246 -3.21 -7.53 -30.84
C ALA A 246 -4.45 -8.11 -30.20
N ASP A 247 -4.29 -9.17 -29.43
CA ASP A 247 -5.27 -9.68 -28.49
C ASP A 247 -4.94 -9.17 -27.09
N LEU A 248 -5.90 -8.57 -26.42
CA LEU A 248 -5.81 -8.10 -25.04
C LEU A 248 -6.54 -9.10 -24.16
N ASN A 249 -5.80 -9.72 -23.25
CA ASN A 249 -6.30 -10.69 -22.29
C ASN A 249 -6.20 -10.09 -20.89
N THR A 250 -7.34 -9.92 -20.21
CA THR A 250 -7.40 -9.35 -18.86
C THR A 250 -8.00 -10.38 -17.92
N GLU A 251 -7.22 -10.79 -16.92
CA GLU A 251 -7.70 -11.59 -15.80
C GLU A 251 -8.00 -10.65 -14.63
N VAL A 252 -9.21 -10.72 -14.08
CA VAL A 252 -9.67 -9.89 -12.97
C VAL A 252 -10.03 -10.78 -11.79
N GLU A 253 -9.31 -10.65 -10.67
CA GLU A 253 -9.64 -11.31 -9.42
C GLU A 253 -10.65 -10.45 -8.64
N LEU A 254 -11.82 -11.02 -8.35
CA LEU A 254 -12.81 -10.44 -7.45
C LEU A 254 -12.66 -11.06 -6.06
N ARG A 255 -12.86 -10.24 -5.03
CA ARG A 255 -12.94 -10.68 -3.63
C ARG A 255 -14.26 -10.20 -3.02
N SER A 256 -14.91 -11.07 -2.24
CA SER A 256 -16.05 -10.69 -1.40
C SER A 256 -15.69 -10.83 0.07
N PHE A 257 -16.26 -9.96 0.90
CA PHE A 257 -16.20 -10.09 2.36
C PHE A 257 -17.42 -10.86 2.89
N GLU A 258 -17.41 -11.18 4.19
CA GLU A 258 -18.52 -11.92 4.81
C GLU A 258 -19.85 -11.18 4.60
N ASP A 259 -20.91 -11.96 4.33
CA ASP A 259 -22.28 -11.47 4.09
C ASP A 259 -22.48 -10.60 2.83
N ALA A 260 -21.47 -10.44 1.96
CA ALA A 260 -21.60 -9.68 0.74
C ALA A 260 -22.53 -10.36 -0.29
N ASP A 261 -23.37 -9.57 -0.96
CA ASP A 261 -24.18 -10.06 -2.09
C ASP A 261 -23.31 -10.17 -3.35
N THR A 262 -23.07 -11.37 -3.82
CA THR A 262 -22.28 -11.67 -5.02
C THR A 262 -23.12 -12.01 -6.25
N ALA A 263 -24.46 -11.85 -6.19
CA ALA A 263 -25.33 -12.20 -7.29
C ALA A 263 -25.35 -11.12 -8.39
N GLY A 264 -25.39 -11.56 -9.65
CA GLY A 264 -25.58 -10.69 -10.82
C GLY A 264 -24.45 -9.70 -11.06
N LEU A 265 -23.24 -10.05 -10.66
CA LEU A 265 -22.05 -9.25 -10.93
C LEU A 265 -21.53 -9.50 -12.34
N THR A 266 -21.13 -8.42 -13.02
CA THR A 266 -20.42 -8.42 -14.30
C THR A 266 -19.17 -7.56 -14.19
N VAL A 267 -18.14 -7.92 -14.95
CA VAL A 267 -16.94 -7.09 -15.11
C VAL A 267 -16.94 -6.57 -16.55
N GLU A 268 -16.72 -5.27 -16.67
CA GLU A 268 -16.54 -4.59 -17.95
C GLU A 268 -15.17 -3.91 -18.00
N ALA A 269 -14.46 -4.01 -19.12
CA ALA A 269 -13.21 -3.30 -19.34
C ALA A 269 -13.27 -2.52 -20.66
N GLN A 270 -12.94 -1.23 -20.61
CA GLN A 270 -12.89 -0.35 -21.78
C GLN A 270 -11.49 0.21 -21.96
N LEU A 271 -10.93 0.05 -23.15
CA LEU A 271 -9.65 0.63 -23.54
C LEU A 271 -9.84 2.04 -24.09
N TYR A 272 -8.92 2.96 -23.77
CA TYR A 272 -8.89 4.35 -24.24
C TYR A 272 -7.51 4.70 -24.80
N ASP A 273 -7.49 5.51 -25.84
CA ASP A 273 -6.26 6.11 -26.38
C ASP A 273 -5.70 7.22 -25.46
N ALA A 274 -4.58 7.82 -25.88
CA ALA A 274 -3.92 8.88 -25.11
C ALA A 274 -4.80 10.17 -25.00
N GLU A 275 -5.71 10.38 -25.93
CA GLU A 275 -6.65 11.49 -25.98
C GLU A 275 -7.93 11.22 -25.17
N GLY A 276 -8.10 10.00 -24.64
CA GLY A 276 -9.28 9.58 -23.88
C GLY A 276 -10.46 9.13 -24.73
N ASN A 277 -10.24 8.81 -26.01
CA ASN A 277 -11.29 8.24 -26.83
C ASN A 277 -11.35 6.72 -26.65
N PRO A 278 -12.53 6.11 -26.60
CA PRO A 278 -12.66 4.66 -26.50
C PRO A 278 -12.08 3.96 -27.75
N VAL A 279 -11.37 2.86 -27.53
CA VAL A 279 -10.75 2.02 -28.56
C VAL A 279 -11.41 0.64 -28.53
N GLY A 280 -12.06 0.25 -29.60
CA GLY A 280 -12.84 -0.98 -29.68
C GLY A 280 -14.14 -0.94 -28.86
N ASP A 281 -14.85 -2.05 -28.83
CA ASP A 281 -16.02 -2.25 -27.99
C ASP A 281 -15.59 -2.66 -26.56
N PRO A 282 -16.38 -2.38 -25.50
CA PRO A 282 -16.11 -2.87 -24.15
C PRO A 282 -16.03 -4.39 -24.11
N MET A 283 -15.07 -4.91 -23.36
CA MET A 283 -14.99 -6.33 -23.03
C MET A 283 -15.84 -6.59 -21.79
N THR A 284 -16.79 -7.53 -21.85
CA THR A 284 -17.72 -7.77 -20.73
C THR A 284 -17.85 -9.27 -20.45
N ALA A 285 -17.87 -9.65 -19.18
CA ALA A 285 -18.16 -11.03 -18.78
C ALA A 285 -18.86 -11.08 -17.39
N ASP A 286 -19.74 -12.06 -17.24
CA ASP A 286 -20.38 -12.34 -15.95
C ASP A 286 -19.39 -12.95 -14.97
N ALA A 287 -19.46 -12.53 -13.69
CA ALA A 287 -18.67 -13.14 -12.64
C ALA A 287 -19.19 -14.57 -12.35
N PRO A 288 -18.30 -15.57 -12.27
CA PRO A 288 -18.68 -16.90 -11.83
C PRO A 288 -19.06 -16.91 -10.34
N ALA A 289 -19.58 -18.05 -9.87
CA ALA A 289 -19.81 -18.22 -8.44
C ALA A 289 -18.52 -18.08 -7.65
N PHE A 290 -18.58 -17.39 -6.52
CA PHE A 290 -17.43 -17.23 -5.63
C PHE A 290 -17.14 -18.54 -4.89
N GLU A 291 -15.85 -18.88 -4.81
CA GLU A 291 -15.33 -19.97 -4.00
C GLU A 291 -14.33 -19.39 -2.99
N ASP A 292 -14.53 -19.68 -1.70
CA ASP A 292 -13.71 -19.12 -0.62
C ASP A 292 -13.53 -17.59 -0.74
N HIS A 293 -14.64 -16.88 -0.98
CA HIS A 293 -14.69 -15.41 -1.15
C HIS A 293 -13.95 -14.88 -2.39
N LYS A 294 -13.66 -15.70 -3.38
CA LYS A 294 -12.94 -15.31 -4.59
C LYS A 294 -13.65 -15.74 -5.86
N ALA A 295 -13.55 -14.94 -6.90
CA ALA A 295 -13.92 -15.28 -8.26
C ALA A 295 -12.90 -14.71 -9.25
N VAL A 296 -12.71 -15.36 -10.39
CA VAL A 296 -11.82 -14.86 -11.44
C VAL A 296 -12.63 -14.69 -12.72
N VAL A 297 -12.57 -13.51 -13.30
CA VAL A 297 -13.21 -13.15 -14.55
C VAL A 297 -12.15 -12.94 -15.62
N ASN A 298 -12.32 -13.58 -16.78
CA ASN A 298 -11.42 -13.42 -17.92
C ASN A 298 -12.11 -12.63 -19.03
N LEU A 299 -11.48 -11.56 -19.47
CA LEU A 299 -11.94 -10.72 -20.58
C LEU A 299 -10.94 -10.82 -21.73
N THR A 300 -11.44 -10.82 -22.96
CA THR A 300 -10.58 -10.86 -24.15
C THR A 300 -11.15 -9.90 -25.19
N GLY A 301 -10.27 -9.07 -25.77
CA GLY A 301 -10.60 -8.17 -26.87
C GLY A 301 -9.57 -8.25 -27.99
N HIS A 302 -10.02 -8.15 -29.25
CA HIS A 302 -9.17 -8.07 -30.41
C HIS A 302 -9.09 -6.63 -30.92
N PHE A 303 -7.88 -6.14 -31.19
CA PHE A 303 -7.61 -4.77 -31.62
C PHE A 303 -6.81 -4.77 -32.92
N GLU A 304 -7.43 -4.22 -33.97
CA GLU A 304 -6.80 -4.08 -35.29
C GLU A 304 -5.74 -2.96 -35.26
N ASN A 305 -4.51 -3.29 -35.59
CA ASN A 305 -3.36 -2.38 -35.75
C ASN A 305 -3.24 -1.29 -34.66
N PRO A 306 -3.26 -1.64 -33.38
CA PRO A 306 -3.07 -0.66 -32.31
C PRO A 306 -1.68 -0.02 -32.37
N LEU A 307 -1.52 1.16 -31.77
CA LEU A 307 -0.21 1.79 -31.60
C LEU A 307 0.65 0.95 -30.66
N LYS A 308 1.80 0.49 -31.15
CA LYS A 308 2.72 -0.32 -30.37
C LYS A 308 3.62 0.56 -29.52
N TRP A 309 3.97 0.05 -28.36
CA TRP A 309 4.99 0.65 -27.51
C TRP A 309 6.38 0.21 -27.93
N ASN A 310 7.31 1.13 -27.98
CA ASN A 310 8.75 0.87 -28.00
C ASN A 310 9.49 2.07 -27.39
N ALA A 311 10.80 1.96 -27.16
CA ALA A 311 11.57 3.02 -26.47
C ALA A 311 11.61 4.35 -27.23
N GLU A 312 11.48 4.36 -28.56
CA GLU A 312 11.42 5.55 -29.41
C GLU A 312 10.00 6.12 -29.50
N HIS A 313 8.98 5.26 -29.38
CA HIS A 313 7.55 5.59 -29.46
C HIS A 313 6.79 4.93 -28.30
N PRO A 314 6.85 5.52 -27.09
CA PRO A 314 6.26 4.93 -25.89
C PRO A 314 4.74 5.18 -25.84
N ASN A 315 4.01 4.63 -26.80
CA ASN A 315 2.55 4.76 -26.85
C ASN A 315 1.91 4.03 -25.68
N LEU A 316 1.01 4.69 -24.97
CA LEU A 316 0.27 4.14 -23.83
C LEU A 316 -1.22 4.24 -24.10
N TYR A 317 -1.94 3.23 -23.64
CA TYR A 317 -3.39 3.22 -23.51
C TYR A 317 -3.76 3.30 -22.03
N ARG A 318 -5.02 3.61 -21.75
CA ARG A 318 -5.63 3.48 -20.42
C ARG A 318 -6.76 2.49 -20.51
N MET A 319 -6.99 1.73 -19.48
CA MET A 319 -8.11 0.80 -19.39
C MET A 319 -8.83 1.01 -18.07
N THR A 320 -10.13 1.29 -18.13
CA THR A 320 -11.01 1.17 -16.98
C THR A 320 -11.48 -0.27 -16.85
N ILE A 321 -11.57 -0.75 -15.63
CA ILE A 321 -12.13 -2.07 -15.30
C ILE A 321 -13.27 -1.81 -14.33
N SER A 322 -14.52 -1.97 -14.73
CA SER A 322 -15.69 -1.69 -13.91
C SER A 322 -16.30 -2.96 -13.37
N LEU A 323 -16.51 -3.02 -12.05
CA LEU A 323 -17.38 -4.02 -11.42
C LEU A 323 -18.81 -3.50 -11.41
N MET A 324 -19.71 -4.23 -12.02
CA MET A 324 -21.10 -3.84 -12.22
C MET A 324 -22.05 -4.78 -11.47
N ARG A 325 -23.14 -4.25 -10.96
CA ARG A 325 -24.25 -5.03 -10.39
C ARG A 325 -25.58 -4.54 -10.96
N GLY A 326 -26.23 -5.39 -11.76
CA GLY A 326 -27.52 -5.03 -12.36
C GLY A 326 -27.47 -3.83 -13.32
N GLY A 327 -26.32 -3.52 -13.88
CA GLY A 327 -26.08 -2.38 -14.76
C GLY A 327 -25.67 -1.09 -14.04
N GLU A 328 -25.47 -1.15 -12.72
CA GLU A 328 -24.93 -0.03 -11.93
C GLU A 328 -23.46 -0.32 -11.54
N GLU A 329 -22.62 0.69 -11.56
CA GLU A 329 -21.20 0.59 -11.21
C GLU A 329 -21.02 0.44 -9.69
N VAL A 330 -20.21 -0.53 -9.29
CA VAL A 330 -19.83 -0.78 -7.89
C VAL A 330 -18.44 -0.22 -7.61
N GLU A 331 -17.49 -0.45 -8.52
CA GLU A 331 -16.10 -0.01 -8.41
C GLU A 331 -15.50 0.21 -9.81
N ILE A 332 -14.70 1.27 -9.97
CA ILE A 332 -14.02 1.62 -11.24
C ILE A 332 -12.55 1.92 -10.96
N PRO A 333 -11.64 0.95 -10.94
CA PRO A 333 -10.22 1.21 -11.04
C PRO A 333 -9.79 1.53 -12.48
N ILE A 334 -8.62 2.16 -12.62
CA ILE A 334 -7.99 2.45 -13.91
C ILE A 334 -6.55 1.95 -13.94
N GLU A 335 -6.08 1.50 -15.11
CA GLU A 335 -4.73 1.03 -15.34
C GLU A 335 -4.15 1.60 -16.65
N GLN A 336 -2.82 1.77 -16.71
CA GLN A 336 -2.10 2.06 -17.95
C GLN A 336 -1.74 0.76 -18.66
N VAL A 337 -2.17 0.63 -19.90
CA VAL A 337 -1.95 -0.55 -20.73
C VAL A 337 -0.91 -0.26 -21.81
N ILE A 338 0.06 -1.13 -21.91
CA ILE A 338 1.08 -1.11 -22.96
C ILE A 338 0.76 -2.22 -23.97
N VAL A 339 0.63 -1.85 -25.23
CA VAL A 339 0.56 -2.83 -26.33
C VAL A 339 1.96 -2.99 -26.92
N GLY A 340 2.62 -4.10 -26.64
CA GLY A 340 3.96 -4.37 -27.13
C GLY A 340 4.44 -5.77 -26.76
N ASP A 341 5.32 -6.34 -27.58
CA ASP A 341 5.97 -7.60 -27.26
C ASP A 341 7.16 -7.31 -26.33
N PHE A 342 6.97 -7.55 -25.04
CA PHE A 342 8.12 -7.66 -24.14
C PHE A 342 8.77 -9.01 -24.41
N VAL A 343 9.90 -8.98 -25.08
CA VAL A 343 10.73 -10.16 -25.34
C VAL A 343 10.77 -11.05 -24.08
N ARG A 344 10.24 -12.24 -24.22
CA ARG A 344 10.25 -13.31 -23.21
C ARG A 344 11.66 -13.65 -22.75
#